data_78852bc633d938e77b8fdad0fc329819
#
_entry.id   78852bc633d938e77b8fdad0fc329819
#
_cell.length_a   1.000
_cell.length_b   1.000
_cell.length_c   1.000
_cell.angle_alpha   90.00
_cell.angle_beta   90.00
_cell.angle_gamma   90.00
#
_symmetry.space_group_name_H-M   'P 1'
#
loop_
_entity.id
_entity.type
_entity.pdbx_description
1 polymer ?
#
loop_
_entity_poly.entity_id
_entity_poly.type
_entity_poly.pdbx_seq_one_letter_code
_entity_poly.pdbx_strand_id
1 'polypeptide(L)'
;FVIKLSVCGVNPCIILIVGINALDIKDEQNVDKIVPAGSSRRGGRSNRLNRSTASQSTSTHGPLEARNIPEYGLLNEDALVALETQADWILKEIGVEFRGDKVALDLFRRAGADVQGERVRFDKGHARTLCSTAPTSYKLHGRDPKHTVTLGGKNIVLMPGYGSPFVTDLNNGRRYASLADFHNFVKMTYSTPWLHHSGGTVCEPVDIPVNKRHLDMVYAHLRFSTKPFMGGVTSASRAQDSIDMAKLVFGNSFVQENAVIQANINVNSPLIYDDTMSAALRIYAAENQCVAVSPAIFGGAMGPVSQPAVIAQTLAEGMVGIALTQLVREGCPTILGSFHSTMNLKSGALTFGTPEANMATMALSQLVKRLGIPVRSGGGQVTSSNAADGQAMQDSTSSMWATMISGANQVWHSAGWLEGGLTMSYEKFVLDLDHCGMLMQMMKGIQVNEETLAKESYYESGPGENFLSTAHTLRNFATANYQSSLPDTGPYETWSENGSLTAAERANGIWKTMLANYEMPHMDESVDEALKDFMARRKESMPDEWY
;
A
#
# COMPACT_ATOMS: atom_id res chain seq x y z
N PHE A 1 -38.25 -23.39 -22.86
CA PHE A 1 -37.15 -24.30 -23.25
C PHE A 1 -36.71 -25.07 -22.02
N VAL A 2 -36.95 -26.37 -22.03
CA VAL A 2 -36.54 -27.31 -20.96
C VAL A 2 -35.29 -28.03 -21.44
N ILE A 3 -34.18 -27.83 -20.76
CA ILE A 3 -32.99 -28.65 -20.97
C ILE A 3 -32.95 -29.69 -19.84
N LYS A 4 -33.10 -30.95 -20.20
CA LYS A 4 -32.90 -32.10 -19.30
C LYS A 4 -31.42 -32.41 -19.23
N LEU A 5 -30.82 -32.20 -18.08
CA LEU A 5 -29.52 -32.79 -17.74
C LEU A 5 -29.76 -33.96 -16.76
N SER A 6 -29.46 -35.17 -17.22
CA SER A 6 -29.48 -36.38 -16.45
C SER A 6 -28.10 -36.57 -15.84
N VAL A 7 -27.98 -36.54 -14.51
CA VAL A 7 -26.82 -37.05 -13.76
C VAL A 7 -27.33 -37.88 -12.58
N CYS A 8 -26.81 -39.09 -12.48
CA CYS A 8 -27.18 -40.11 -11.50
C CYS A 8 -27.11 -39.66 -10.02
N GLY A 9 -28.21 -39.94 -9.34
CA GLY A 9 -28.23 -40.45 -7.97
C GLY A 9 -27.89 -39.46 -6.85
N VAL A 10 -28.86 -38.62 -6.42
CA VAL A 10 -29.16 -38.26 -5.02
C VAL A 10 -30.52 -37.52 -5.00
N ASN A 11 -31.33 -37.73 -3.98
CA ASN A 11 -32.70 -37.31 -3.81
C ASN A 11 -32.97 -35.79 -4.04
N PRO A 12 -34.13 -35.42 -4.60
CA PRO A 12 -34.48 -34.04 -4.92
C PRO A 12 -35.03 -33.28 -3.71
N CYS A 13 -34.40 -32.15 -3.38
CA CYS A 13 -35.01 -31.09 -2.60
C CYS A 13 -35.94 -30.28 -3.48
N ILE A 14 -37.18 -30.16 -3.08
CA ILE A 14 -38.22 -29.36 -3.75
C ILE A 14 -37.95 -27.88 -3.47
N ILE A 15 -37.63 -27.11 -4.49
CA ILE A 15 -37.63 -25.64 -4.43
C ILE A 15 -38.97 -25.17 -4.95
N LEU A 16 -39.77 -24.55 -4.09
CA LEU A 16 -41.03 -23.90 -4.43
C LEU A 16 -40.73 -22.53 -5.07
N ILE A 17 -40.96 -22.40 -6.37
CA ILE A 17 -40.96 -21.11 -7.07
C ILE A 17 -42.38 -20.60 -7.09
N VAL A 18 -42.67 -19.53 -6.35
CA VAL A 18 -43.93 -18.81 -6.41
C VAL A 18 -43.86 -17.86 -7.63
N GLY A 19 -44.58 -18.20 -8.66
CA GLY A 19 -44.77 -17.32 -9.80
C GLY A 19 -45.80 -16.24 -9.49
N ILE A 20 -45.42 -14.98 -9.68
CA ILE A 20 -46.35 -13.84 -9.66
C ILE A 20 -46.81 -13.62 -11.12
N ASN A 21 -48.08 -13.86 -11.36
CA ASN A 21 -48.74 -13.54 -12.65
C ASN A 21 -48.91 -12.02 -12.80
N ALA A 22 -48.48 -11.51 -13.93
CA ALA A 22 -48.81 -10.16 -14.37
C ALA A 22 -50.34 -10.06 -14.65
N LEU A 23 -51.00 -9.13 -14.00
CA LEU A 23 -52.36 -8.71 -14.34
C LEU A 23 -52.28 -7.46 -15.21
N ASP A 24 -52.88 -7.59 -16.38
CA ASP A 24 -53.23 -6.50 -17.31
C ASP A 24 -54.13 -5.46 -16.62
N ILE A 25 -53.76 -4.20 -16.68
CA ILE A 25 -54.71 -3.09 -16.49
C ILE A 25 -54.57 -2.15 -17.69
N LYS A 26 -55.66 -2.14 -18.48
CA LYS A 26 -55.93 -1.14 -19.53
C LYS A 26 -56.50 0.13 -18.90
N ASP A 27 -56.06 1.23 -19.45
CA ASP A 27 -56.69 2.54 -19.62
C ASP A 27 -57.95 2.89 -18.81
N GLU A 28 -57.87 4.02 -18.11
CA GLU A 28 -58.88 5.08 -18.24
C GLU A 28 -58.31 6.45 -17.85
N GLN A 29 -58.49 7.39 -18.81
CA GLN A 29 -58.25 8.83 -18.65
C GLN A 29 -59.38 9.45 -17.80
N ASN A 30 -59.08 10.37 -16.88
CA ASN A 30 -59.67 11.71 -16.85
C ASN A 30 -59.21 12.52 -15.62
N VAL A 31 -58.58 13.63 -15.90
CA VAL A 31 -58.82 15.03 -15.47
C VAL A 31 -59.23 15.27 -14.00
N ASP A 32 -58.40 15.98 -13.25
CA ASP A 32 -58.74 17.36 -12.92
C ASP A 32 -57.53 18.07 -12.21
N LYS A 33 -57.30 19.30 -12.68
CA LYS A 33 -56.36 20.24 -12.10
C LYS A 33 -56.86 20.74 -10.77
N ILE A 34 -56.10 20.56 -9.70
CA ILE A 34 -56.16 21.43 -8.53
C ILE A 34 -54.77 21.87 -8.19
N VAL A 35 -54.52 23.17 -8.37
CA VAL A 35 -53.34 23.90 -7.85
C VAL A 35 -53.66 24.29 -6.43
N PRO A 36 -52.81 24.00 -5.47
CA PRO A 36 -52.70 24.81 -4.27
C PRO A 36 -51.37 25.56 -4.21
N ALA A 37 -51.51 26.82 -3.85
CA ALA A 37 -50.48 27.81 -3.65
C ALA A 37 -49.45 27.40 -2.60
N GLY A 38 -48.26 27.91 -2.81
CA GLY A 38 -47.05 27.94 -2.07
C GLY A 38 -46.99 27.66 -0.58
N SER A 39 -45.91 26.91 -0.23
CA SER A 39 -45.16 27.21 0.96
C SER A 39 -43.70 26.88 0.69
N SER A 40 -42.92 27.92 0.48
CA SER A 40 -41.48 27.94 0.48
C SER A 40 -40.93 27.56 1.88
N ARG A 41 -40.53 26.31 2.09
CA ARG A 41 -39.67 25.90 3.20
C ARG A 41 -39.10 24.48 2.95
N ARG A 42 -38.24 24.31 1.91
CA ARG A 42 -37.45 23.10 1.71
C ARG A 42 -36.01 23.38 1.23
N GLY A 43 -35.39 24.46 1.76
CA GLY A 43 -33.98 24.76 1.49
C GLY A 43 -32.98 24.30 2.57
N GLY A 44 -33.46 23.69 3.67
CA GLY A 44 -32.61 23.49 4.86
C GLY A 44 -31.89 22.13 4.93
N ARG A 45 -32.36 21.11 4.23
CA ARG A 45 -31.83 19.73 4.41
C ARG A 45 -30.70 19.38 3.43
N SER A 46 -30.79 19.85 2.21
CA SER A 46 -29.76 19.68 1.18
C SER A 46 -28.48 20.46 1.53
N ASN A 47 -28.59 21.67 2.09
CA ASN A 47 -27.46 22.44 2.58
C ASN A 47 -26.82 21.89 3.87
N ARG A 48 -27.55 21.05 4.65
CA ARG A 48 -26.97 20.36 5.81
C ARG A 48 -26.19 19.11 5.41
N LEU A 49 -26.63 18.36 4.40
CA LEU A 49 -25.91 17.24 3.82
C LEU A 49 -24.61 17.70 3.12
N ASN A 50 -24.68 18.79 2.34
CA ASN A 50 -23.48 19.37 1.73
C ASN A 50 -22.52 20.01 2.76
N ARG A 51 -22.98 20.42 3.94
CA ARG A 51 -22.11 20.86 5.03
C ARG A 51 -21.49 19.69 5.81
N SER A 52 -22.13 18.52 5.89
CA SER A 52 -21.53 17.33 6.53
C SER A 52 -20.44 16.69 5.69
N THR A 53 -20.51 16.77 4.36
CA THR A 53 -19.44 16.34 3.46
C THR A 53 -18.28 17.35 3.36
N ALA A 54 -18.53 18.65 3.68
CA ALA A 54 -17.49 19.69 3.66
C ALA A 54 -16.68 19.82 4.96
N SER A 55 -17.02 19.08 6.01
CA SER A 55 -16.35 19.14 7.33
C SER A 55 -15.53 17.88 7.65
N GLN A 56 -15.14 17.08 6.66
CA GLN A 56 -14.02 16.18 6.89
C GLN A 56 -12.77 17.03 7.00
N SER A 57 -12.29 17.15 8.22
CA SER A 57 -11.02 17.77 8.57
C SER A 57 -9.98 17.35 7.52
N THR A 58 -9.37 18.34 6.88
CA THR A 58 -8.16 18.22 6.09
C THR A 58 -6.97 17.84 6.99
N SER A 59 -7.17 16.92 7.92
CA SER A 59 -6.10 16.40 8.77
C SER A 59 -5.19 15.55 7.88
N THR A 60 -4.01 16.05 7.64
CA THR A 60 -2.92 15.30 7.01
C THR A 60 -2.36 14.22 7.95
N HIS A 61 -2.85 14.19 9.19
CA HIS A 61 -2.40 13.29 10.26
C HIS A 61 -3.48 12.25 10.52
N GLY A 62 -3.28 11.04 10.04
CA GLY A 62 -3.97 9.88 10.57
C GLY A 62 -3.29 9.42 11.85
N PRO A 63 -4.00 8.89 12.82
CA PRO A 63 -3.36 8.22 13.92
C PRO A 63 -2.52 7.07 13.34
N LEU A 64 -1.23 7.03 13.68
CA LEU A 64 -0.42 5.82 13.58
C LEU A 64 -1.04 4.83 14.57
N GLU A 65 -1.94 4.01 14.06
CA GLU A 65 -2.66 3.08 14.91
C GLU A 65 -1.90 1.76 14.98
N ALA A 66 -1.65 1.36 16.20
CA ALA A 66 -1.17 0.03 16.47
C ALA A 66 -2.33 -0.97 16.23
N ARG A 67 -2.01 -2.11 15.63
CA ARG A 67 -2.94 -3.23 15.52
C ARG A 67 -3.33 -3.73 16.90
N ASN A 68 -4.63 -3.69 17.24
CA ASN A 68 -5.18 -4.18 18.49
C ASN A 68 -5.96 -5.49 18.35
N ILE A 69 -6.00 -6.05 17.13
CA ILE A 69 -6.52 -7.39 16.89
C ILE A 69 -5.35 -8.39 16.84
N PRO A 70 -5.60 -9.68 17.15
CA PRO A 70 -4.58 -10.72 16.99
C PRO A 70 -4.11 -10.85 15.53
N GLU A 71 -2.85 -11.19 15.36
CA GLU A 71 -2.32 -11.56 14.05
C GLU A 71 -2.70 -13.00 13.71
N TYR A 72 -2.99 -13.23 12.43
CA TYR A 72 -3.35 -14.56 11.97
C TYR A 72 -2.12 -15.30 11.46
N GLY A 73 -1.79 -16.40 12.12
CA GLY A 73 -0.76 -17.36 11.66
C GLY A 73 -1.37 -18.39 10.74
N LEU A 74 -0.94 -18.42 9.48
CA LEU A 74 -1.41 -19.38 8.47
C LEU A 74 -0.78 -20.77 8.64
N LEU A 75 0.52 -20.81 8.98
CA LEU A 75 1.33 -22.03 9.08
C LEU A 75 1.59 -22.40 10.53
N ASN A 76 1.65 -23.72 10.80
CA ASN A 76 2.10 -24.25 12.06
C ASN A 76 3.64 -24.25 12.15
N GLU A 77 4.17 -24.58 13.33
CA GLU A 77 5.62 -24.54 13.59
C GLU A 77 6.42 -25.49 12.68
N ASP A 78 5.94 -26.71 12.44
CA ASP A 78 6.64 -27.70 11.60
C ASP A 78 6.79 -27.18 10.15
N ALA A 79 5.75 -26.56 9.60
CA ALA A 79 5.77 -25.96 8.27
C ALA A 79 6.72 -24.76 8.19
N LEU A 80 6.76 -23.92 9.22
CA LEU A 80 7.69 -22.79 9.29
C LEU A 80 9.14 -23.27 9.33
N VAL A 81 9.46 -24.26 10.17
CA VAL A 81 10.80 -24.86 10.27
C VAL A 81 11.20 -25.53 8.95
N ALA A 82 10.27 -26.21 8.26
CA ALA A 82 10.54 -26.80 6.95
C ALA A 82 10.92 -25.75 5.90
N LEU A 83 10.21 -24.61 5.86
CA LEU A 83 10.51 -23.50 4.94
C LEU A 83 11.84 -22.82 5.26
N GLU A 84 12.15 -22.61 6.54
CA GLU A 84 13.43 -22.09 6.99
C GLU A 84 14.59 -23.03 6.61
N THR A 85 14.40 -24.33 6.79
CA THR A 85 15.38 -25.37 6.39
C THR A 85 15.60 -25.38 4.88
N GLN A 86 14.53 -25.21 4.11
CA GLN A 86 14.63 -25.12 2.65
C GLN A 86 15.35 -23.86 2.20
N ALA A 87 15.12 -22.72 2.86
CA ALA A 87 15.85 -21.48 2.58
C ALA A 87 17.35 -21.63 2.88
N ASP A 88 17.70 -22.22 4.01
CA ASP A 88 19.10 -22.52 4.36
C ASP A 88 19.75 -23.48 3.35
N TRP A 89 19.00 -24.49 2.87
CA TRP A 89 19.47 -25.41 1.84
C TRP A 89 19.74 -24.69 0.51
N ILE A 90 18.84 -23.80 0.08
CA ILE A 90 19.03 -22.97 -1.12
C ILE A 90 20.33 -22.15 -1.00
N LEU A 91 20.55 -21.52 0.15
CA LEU A 91 21.73 -20.70 0.38
C LEU A 91 23.03 -21.50 0.43
N LYS A 92 22.97 -22.75 0.92
CA LYS A 92 24.15 -23.63 1.02
C LYS A 92 24.50 -24.31 -0.31
N GLU A 93 23.53 -24.93 -0.95
CA GLU A 93 23.77 -25.78 -2.12
C GLU A 93 23.81 -24.95 -3.43
N ILE A 94 22.93 -23.97 -3.54
CA ILE A 94 22.81 -23.15 -4.75
C ILE A 94 23.58 -21.84 -4.59
N GLY A 95 23.33 -21.09 -3.50
CA GLY A 95 23.90 -19.77 -3.22
C GLY A 95 23.20 -18.64 -3.98
N VAL A 96 23.71 -17.43 -3.82
CA VAL A 96 23.23 -16.20 -4.47
C VAL A 96 24.39 -15.53 -5.20
N GLU A 97 24.17 -15.01 -6.39
CA GLU A 97 25.19 -14.28 -7.17
C GLU A 97 25.12 -12.78 -6.90
N PHE A 98 26.28 -12.17 -6.68
CA PHE A 98 26.48 -10.73 -6.65
C PHE A 98 27.26 -10.31 -7.90
N ARG A 99 26.54 -10.01 -8.97
CA ARG A 99 27.14 -9.73 -10.27
C ARG A 99 27.75 -8.33 -10.31
N GLY A 100 29.03 -8.26 -10.64
CA GLY A 100 29.77 -7.00 -10.78
C GLY A 100 30.15 -6.31 -9.45
N ASP A 101 29.68 -6.75 -8.29
CA ASP A 101 29.93 -6.08 -7.00
C ASP A 101 31.02 -6.78 -6.16
N LYS A 102 32.27 -6.43 -6.45
CA LYS A 102 33.43 -6.92 -5.71
C LYS A 102 33.42 -6.53 -4.22
N VAL A 103 32.82 -5.38 -3.87
CA VAL A 103 32.75 -4.91 -2.49
C VAL A 103 31.83 -5.80 -1.67
N ALA A 104 30.65 -6.14 -2.18
CA ALA A 104 29.74 -7.07 -1.53
C ALA A 104 30.37 -8.46 -1.35
N LEU A 105 31.02 -8.99 -2.39
CA LEU A 105 31.75 -10.26 -2.33
C LEU A 105 32.83 -10.27 -1.25
N ASP A 106 33.60 -9.19 -1.12
CA ASP A 106 34.64 -9.08 -0.08
C ASP A 106 34.05 -8.98 1.33
N LEU A 107 32.92 -8.28 1.51
CA LEU A 107 32.21 -8.23 2.78
C LEU A 107 31.74 -9.62 3.20
N PHE A 108 31.11 -10.38 2.32
CA PHE A 108 30.68 -11.75 2.61
C PHE A 108 31.85 -12.70 2.89
N ARG A 109 32.95 -12.59 2.15
CA ARG A 109 34.16 -13.40 2.40
C ARG A 109 34.75 -13.14 3.78
N ARG A 110 34.82 -11.87 4.19
CA ARG A 110 35.29 -11.49 5.55
C ARG A 110 34.33 -11.97 6.64
N ALA A 111 33.05 -12.05 6.34
CA ALA A 111 32.04 -12.58 7.25
C ALA A 111 32.01 -14.11 7.33
N GLY A 112 32.88 -14.83 6.56
CA GLY A 112 33.01 -16.27 6.61
C GLY A 112 32.08 -17.05 5.67
N ALA A 113 31.44 -16.38 4.70
CA ALA A 113 30.70 -17.06 3.65
C ALA A 113 31.64 -17.68 2.60
N ASP A 114 31.23 -18.79 1.98
CA ASP A 114 31.95 -19.37 0.85
C ASP A 114 31.67 -18.56 -0.43
N VAL A 115 32.70 -17.86 -0.92
CA VAL A 115 32.62 -16.98 -2.09
C VAL A 115 33.49 -17.53 -3.22
N GLN A 116 32.83 -18.05 -4.27
CA GLN A 116 33.47 -18.61 -5.45
C GLN A 116 33.03 -17.82 -6.71
N GLY A 117 33.95 -17.06 -7.29
CA GLY A 117 33.63 -16.10 -8.33
C GLY A 117 32.67 -15.03 -7.80
N GLU A 118 31.51 -14.89 -8.42
CA GLU A 118 30.42 -13.99 -8.00
C GLU A 118 29.38 -14.65 -7.10
N ARG A 119 29.51 -15.95 -6.84
CA ARG A 119 28.53 -16.74 -6.07
C ARG A 119 28.93 -16.84 -4.61
N VAL A 120 27.96 -16.52 -3.75
CA VAL A 120 28.08 -16.56 -2.29
C VAL A 120 27.20 -17.67 -1.76
N ARG A 121 27.76 -18.57 -0.95
CA ARG A 121 27.07 -19.62 -0.23
C ARG A 121 27.23 -19.46 1.27
N PHE A 122 26.26 -19.94 2.00
CA PHE A 122 26.23 -19.81 3.46
C PHE A 122 26.01 -21.20 4.09
N ASP A 123 26.75 -21.51 5.12
CA ASP A 123 26.43 -22.63 5.97
C ASP A 123 25.07 -22.45 6.65
N LYS A 124 24.45 -23.54 7.07
CA LYS A 124 23.14 -23.55 7.72
C LYS A 124 23.06 -22.53 8.85
N GLY A 125 22.10 -21.64 8.80
CA GLY A 125 21.84 -20.60 9.81
C GLY A 125 22.80 -19.41 9.77
N HIS A 126 23.88 -19.42 8.97
CA HIS A 126 24.85 -18.33 8.92
C HIS A 126 24.24 -17.01 8.42
N ALA A 127 23.49 -17.03 7.30
CA ALA A 127 22.80 -15.83 6.80
C ALA A 127 21.82 -15.26 7.84
N ARG A 128 21.11 -16.13 8.57
CA ARG A 128 20.20 -15.73 9.66
C ARG A 128 20.97 -15.05 10.79
N THR A 129 22.14 -15.56 11.16
CA THR A 129 23.00 -14.94 12.17
C THR A 129 23.44 -13.54 11.74
N LEU A 130 23.80 -13.35 10.47
CA LEU A 130 24.16 -12.02 9.95
C LEU A 130 22.98 -11.03 9.98
N CYS A 131 21.74 -11.52 9.88
CA CYS A 131 20.54 -10.68 10.00
C CYS A 131 20.24 -10.23 11.44
N SER A 132 20.80 -10.89 12.46
CA SER A 132 20.38 -10.71 13.86
C SER A 132 20.70 -9.34 14.47
N THR A 133 21.58 -8.57 13.85
CA THR A 133 21.92 -7.19 14.26
C THR A 133 20.94 -6.14 13.74
N ALA A 134 20.02 -6.55 12.85
CA ALA A 134 19.00 -5.64 12.33
C ALA A 134 18.00 -5.24 13.43
N PRO A 135 17.60 -3.95 13.52
CA PRO A 135 16.67 -3.49 14.55
C PRO A 135 15.27 -4.07 14.34
N THR A 136 14.64 -4.52 15.43
CA THR A 136 13.26 -5.06 15.43
C THR A 136 12.20 -3.97 15.19
N SER A 137 12.57 -2.72 15.45
CA SER A 137 11.77 -1.54 15.17
C SER A 137 12.66 -0.30 15.05
N TYR A 138 12.23 0.66 14.25
CA TYR A 138 12.94 1.92 14.06
C TYR A 138 11.99 3.03 13.63
N LYS A 139 12.42 4.28 13.76
CA LYS A 139 11.70 5.45 13.24
C LYS A 139 12.17 5.78 11.83
N LEU A 140 11.24 6.13 10.97
CA LEU A 140 11.50 6.77 9.69
C LEU A 140 10.92 8.18 9.78
N HIS A 141 11.81 9.18 9.78
CA HIS A 141 11.45 10.55 10.13
C HIS A 141 10.85 11.29 8.94
N GLY A 142 9.71 11.92 9.19
CA GLY A 142 9.13 12.89 8.28
C GLY A 142 9.76 14.27 8.47
N ARG A 143 9.65 15.14 7.46
CA ARG A 143 10.11 16.53 7.54
C ARG A 143 9.35 17.34 8.61
N ASP A 144 8.07 17.04 8.80
CA ASP A 144 7.32 17.42 10.02
C ASP A 144 7.38 16.25 11.01
N PRO A 145 7.85 16.46 12.25
CA PRO A 145 7.91 15.39 13.26
C PRO A 145 6.59 14.65 13.48
N LYS A 146 5.45 15.31 13.24
CA LYS A 146 4.12 14.68 13.32
C LYS A 146 3.92 13.55 12.31
N HIS A 147 4.65 13.57 11.21
CA HIS A 147 4.59 12.55 10.16
C HIS A 147 5.69 11.48 10.31
N THR A 148 6.48 11.53 11.38
CA THR A 148 7.44 10.46 11.69
C THR A 148 6.67 9.16 11.96
N VAL A 149 7.07 8.08 11.30
CA VAL A 149 6.45 6.77 11.46
C VAL A 149 7.40 5.81 12.19
N THR A 150 6.83 4.84 12.90
CA THR A 150 7.58 3.72 13.48
C THR A 150 7.28 2.46 12.69
N LEU A 151 8.32 1.79 12.21
CA LEU A 151 8.24 0.49 11.55
C LEU A 151 8.64 -0.60 12.55
N GLY A 152 7.86 -1.66 12.62
CA GLY A 152 8.05 -2.77 13.58
C GLY A 152 6.95 -2.86 14.64
N GLY A 153 6.98 -3.92 15.43
CA GLY A 153 5.96 -4.21 16.45
C GLY A 153 4.55 -4.31 15.86
N LYS A 154 3.60 -3.63 16.48
CA LYS A 154 2.19 -3.60 16.05
C LYS A 154 1.85 -2.45 15.09
N ASN A 155 2.82 -1.60 14.73
CA ASN A 155 2.56 -0.43 13.90
C ASN A 155 2.25 -0.82 12.47
N ILE A 156 1.39 -0.02 11.82
CA ILE A 156 0.96 -0.18 10.44
C ILE A 156 1.22 1.13 9.70
N VAL A 157 2.01 1.07 8.64
CA VAL A 157 2.34 2.20 7.77
C VAL A 157 1.86 1.92 6.35
N LEU A 158 0.89 2.67 5.88
CA LEU A 158 0.33 2.54 4.52
C LEU A 158 1.00 3.54 3.59
N MET A 159 1.22 3.12 2.32
CA MET A 159 1.81 3.96 1.30
C MET A 159 1.18 3.70 -0.09
N PRO A 160 1.21 4.70 -1.01
CA PRO A 160 0.56 4.61 -2.31
C PRO A 160 1.16 3.54 -3.22
N GLY A 161 0.59 3.38 -4.41
CA GLY A 161 1.13 2.55 -5.50
C GLY A 161 2.55 2.94 -5.90
N TYR A 162 3.26 2.04 -6.58
CA TYR A 162 4.67 2.21 -6.92
C TYR A 162 4.97 1.66 -8.32
N GLY A 163 5.66 2.46 -9.15
CA GLY A 163 6.32 2.00 -10.37
C GLY A 163 5.47 1.99 -11.64
N SER A 164 4.28 2.57 -11.65
CA SER A 164 3.37 2.54 -12.81
C SER A 164 3.79 3.53 -13.91
N PRO A 165 4.03 3.07 -15.15
CA PRO A 165 4.38 3.95 -16.26
C PRO A 165 3.17 4.71 -16.84
N PHE A 166 1.95 4.26 -16.53
CA PHE A 166 0.72 4.86 -17.01
C PHE A 166 -0.12 5.42 -15.87
N VAL A 167 -0.99 6.36 -16.21
CA VAL A 167 -2.04 6.88 -15.35
C VAL A 167 -3.38 6.82 -16.07
N THR A 168 -4.48 6.77 -15.32
CA THR A 168 -5.83 6.82 -15.89
C THR A 168 -6.76 7.64 -15.01
N ASP A 169 -7.68 8.33 -15.63
CA ASP A 169 -8.84 8.98 -15.01
C ASP A 169 -10.06 8.96 -15.94
N LEU A 170 -11.25 9.15 -15.40
CA LEU A 170 -12.51 9.11 -16.17
C LEU A 170 -12.61 10.19 -17.27
N ASN A 171 -11.85 11.27 -17.17
CA ASN A 171 -11.94 12.39 -18.10
C ASN A 171 -10.98 12.24 -19.30
N ASN A 172 -9.77 11.72 -19.05
CA ASN A 172 -8.68 11.69 -20.02
C ASN A 172 -8.28 10.26 -20.44
N GLY A 173 -8.86 9.25 -19.80
CA GLY A 173 -8.53 7.86 -20.06
C GLY A 173 -7.08 7.50 -19.69
N ARG A 174 -6.61 6.36 -20.21
CA ARG A 174 -5.27 5.83 -19.97
C ARG A 174 -4.23 6.56 -20.82
N ARG A 175 -3.15 7.02 -20.22
CA ARG A 175 -2.03 7.73 -20.86
C ARG A 175 -0.72 7.49 -20.11
N TYR A 176 0.39 7.80 -20.74
CA TYR A 176 1.67 7.84 -20.03
C TYR A 176 1.65 8.87 -18.91
N ALA A 177 2.29 8.54 -17.79
CA ALA A 177 2.39 9.46 -16.67
C ALA A 177 3.31 10.63 -16.98
N SER A 178 2.94 11.82 -16.48
CA SER A 178 3.74 13.04 -16.53
C SER A 178 4.26 13.44 -15.15
N LEU A 179 5.17 14.39 -15.08
CA LEU A 179 5.61 15.00 -13.82
C LEU A 179 4.43 15.67 -13.08
N ALA A 180 3.49 16.23 -13.81
CA ALA A 180 2.28 16.80 -13.22
C ALA A 180 1.41 15.72 -12.53
N ASP A 181 1.27 14.56 -13.13
CA ASP A 181 0.58 13.42 -12.50
C ASP A 181 1.33 12.96 -11.24
N PHE A 182 2.66 12.87 -11.29
CA PHE A 182 3.50 12.54 -10.13
C PHE A 182 3.26 13.52 -8.99
N HIS A 183 3.28 14.82 -9.27
CA HIS A 183 3.00 15.87 -8.29
C HIS A 183 1.59 15.72 -7.70
N ASN A 184 0.59 15.41 -8.53
CA ASN A 184 -0.79 15.23 -8.08
C ASN A 184 -0.91 14.07 -7.10
N PHE A 185 -0.32 12.89 -7.40
CA PHE A 185 -0.36 11.75 -6.48
C PHE A 185 0.38 12.02 -5.17
N VAL A 186 1.52 12.74 -5.21
CA VAL A 186 2.22 13.15 -3.97
C VAL A 186 1.35 14.08 -3.13
N LYS A 187 0.69 15.08 -3.76
CA LYS A 187 -0.24 16.00 -3.08
C LYS A 187 -1.44 15.26 -2.49
N MET A 188 -2.08 14.36 -3.25
CA MET A 188 -3.18 13.55 -2.76
C MET A 188 -2.75 12.64 -1.60
N THR A 189 -1.57 12.03 -1.68
CA THR A 189 -0.99 11.24 -0.59
C THR A 189 -0.75 12.09 0.67
N TYR A 190 -0.30 13.31 0.51
CA TYR A 190 -0.11 14.24 1.63
C TYR A 190 -1.44 14.65 2.26
N SER A 191 -2.47 14.91 1.45
CA SER A 191 -3.78 15.42 1.87
C SER A 191 -4.69 14.38 2.55
N THR A 192 -4.25 13.13 2.70
CA THR A 192 -5.04 12.08 3.35
C THR A 192 -4.42 11.63 4.67
N PRO A 193 -5.24 11.35 5.71
CA PRO A 193 -4.74 10.75 6.94
C PRO A 193 -4.38 9.26 6.79
N TRP A 194 -4.87 8.59 5.75
CA TRP A 194 -4.78 7.13 5.64
C TRP A 194 -3.47 6.62 5.03
N LEU A 195 -2.71 7.47 4.36
CA LEU A 195 -1.38 7.12 3.87
C LEU A 195 -0.32 7.82 4.74
N HIS A 196 0.53 7.05 5.38
CA HIS A 196 1.49 7.53 6.37
C HIS A 196 2.88 7.83 5.77
N HIS A 197 3.11 7.37 4.54
CA HIS A 197 4.36 7.49 3.79
C HIS A 197 4.06 8.07 2.41
N SER A 198 4.89 8.99 1.93
CA SER A 198 4.68 9.70 0.66
C SER A 198 4.84 8.81 -0.59
N GLY A 199 5.42 7.63 -0.41
CA GLY A 199 5.73 6.72 -1.52
C GLY A 199 7.15 6.90 -2.05
N GLY A 200 7.38 6.38 -3.22
CA GLY A 200 8.59 6.54 -4.00
C GLY A 200 8.22 6.91 -5.44
N THR A 201 8.49 6.05 -6.41
CA THR A 201 8.02 6.25 -7.79
C THR A 201 6.51 5.99 -7.88
N VAL A 202 5.67 6.94 -7.42
CA VAL A 202 4.20 6.79 -7.43
C VAL A 202 3.65 6.58 -8.84
N CYS A 203 4.26 7.19 -9.84
CA CYS A 203 4.15 6.86 -11.26
C CYS A 203 5.45 7.28 -11.94
N GLU A 204 5.72 6.81 -13.15
CA GLU A 204 6.95 7.15 -13.86
C GLU A 204 6.75 8.32 -14.83
N PRO A 205 7.22 9.54 -14.53
CA PRO A 205 7.11 10.66 -15.47
C PRO A 205 7.97 10.41 -16.70
N VAL A 206 7.33 10.28 -17.87
CA VAL A 206 8.01 10.05 -19.16
C VAL A 206 8.31 11.33 -19.93
N ASP A 207 7.85 12.46 -19.45
CA ASP A 207 8.09 13.81 -20.00
C ASP A 207 9.41 14.44 -19.50
N ILE A 208 10.21 13.64 -18.76
CA ILE A 208 11.55 14.03 -18.27
C ILE A 208 12.56 12.94 -18.64
N PRO A 209 13.81 13.30 -19.01
CA PRO A 209 14.87 12.33 -19.29
C PRO A 209 15.05 11.32 -18.16
N VAL A 210 15.13 10.03 -18.51
CA VAL A 210 15.14 8.87 -17.57
C VAL A 210 16.26 8.99 -16.54
N ASN A 211 17.43 9.48 -16.94
CA ASN A 211 18.58 9.61 -16.07
C ASN A 211 18.51 10.80 -15.10
N LYS A 212 17.61 11.77 -15.32
CA LYS A 212 17.46 13.00 -14.52
C LYS A 212 16.20 13.01 -13.65
N ARG A 213 15.17 12.25 -14.01
CA ARG A 213 13.84 12.34 -13.38
C ARG A 213 13.81 12.03 -11.88
N HIS A 214 14.79 11.25 -11.38
CA HIS A 214 14.89 10.97 -9.93
C HIS A 214 15.03 12.24 -9.09
N LEU A 215 15.69 13.27 -9.61
CA LEU A 215 15.85 14.56 -8.94
C LEU A 215 14.49 15.26 -8.75
N ASP A 216 13.67 15.31 -9.82
CA ASP A 216 12.34 15.92 -9.78
C ASP A 216 11.39 15.13 -8.88
N MET A 217 11.48 13.80 -8.90
CA MET A 217 10.66 12.92 -8.06
C MET A 217 10.98 13.08 -6.57
N VAL A 218 12.27 13.09 -6.20
CA VAL A 218 12.71 13.33 -4.82
C VAL A 218 12.33 14.73 -4.37
N TYR A 219 12.55 15.75 -5.22
CA TYR A 219 12.12 17.12 -4.94
C TYR A 219 10.61 17.21 -4.68
N ALA A 220 9.78 16.52 -5.47
CA ALA A 220 8.34 16.51 -5.28
C ALA A 220 7.94 15.96 -3.91
N HIS A 221 8.54 14.87 -3.46
CA HIS A 221 8.29 14.34 -2.11
C HIS A 221 8.72 15.31 -1.02
N LEU A 222 9.89 15.92 -1.15
CA LEU A 222 10.40 16.88 -0.18
C LEU A 222 9.60 18.19 -0.16
N ARG A 223 9.13 18.66 -1.32
CA ARG A 223 8.46 19.96 -1.45
C ARG A 223 6.96 19.89 -1.18
N PHE A 224 6.26 18.88 -1.71
CA PHE A 224 4.81 18.78 -1.65
C PHE A 224 4.29 17.89 -0.52
N SER A 225 5.18 17.27 0.25
CA SER A 225 4.85 16.44 1.39
C SER A 225 5.82 16.70 2.54
N THR A 226 5.42 16.32 3.75
CA THR A 226 6.33 16.23 4.91
C THR A 226 6.41 14.82 5.46
N LYS A 227 5.72 13.86 4.80
CA LYS A 227 5.75 12.43 5.15
C LYS A 227 7.08 11.81 4.72
N PRO A 228 7.54 10.72 5.36
CA PRO A 228 8.68 9.94 4.89
C PRO A 228 8.51 9.51 3.43
N PHE A 229 9.61 9.29 2.72
CA PHE A 229 9.59 8.98 1.29
C PHE A 229 10.72 8.02 0.89
N MET A 230 10.65 7.53 -0.35
CA MET A 230 11.71 6.73 -0.95
C MET A 230 12.54 7.54 -1.94
N GLY A 231 13.83 7.24 -2.01
CA GLY A 231 14.73 7.82 -2.99
C GLY A 231 15.03 6.91 -4.18
N GLY A 232 15.86 7.40 -5.09
CA GLY A 232 16.31 6.68 -6.28
C GLY A 232 17.27 5.54 -5.93
N VAL A 233 17.15 4.42 -6.64
CA VAL A 233 17.99 3.22 -6.46
C VAL A 233 18.50 2.64 -7.78
N THR A 234 18.12 3.22 -8.91
CA THR A 234 18.41 2.68 -10.23
C THR A 234 19.82 3.01 -10.75
N SER A 235 20.67 3.58 -9.93
CA SER A 235 22.13 3.64 -10.04
C SER A 235 22.73 4.12 -8.71
N ALA A 236 24.01 3.87 -8.50
CA ALA A 236 24.75 4.38 -7.35
C ALA A 236 24.68 5.92 -7.24
N SER A 237 24.81 6.63 -8.36
CA SER A 237 24.75 8.10 -8.37
C SER A 237 23.36 8.62 -8.00
N ARG A 238 22.27 7.98 -8.47
CA ARG A 238 20.90 8.38 -8.11
C ARG A 238 20.58 8.11 -6.64
N ALA A 239 21.13 7.04 -6.08
CA ALA A 239 21.05 6.76 -4.64
C ALA A 239 21.74 7.87 -3.84
N GLN A 240 22.97 8.25 -4.22
CA GLN A 240 23.72 9.32 -3.57
C GLN A 240 23.01 10.67 -3.71
N ASP A 241 22.56 11.06 -4.92
CA ASP A 241 21.82 12.29 -5.16
C ASP A 241 20.59 12.39 -4.23
N SER A 242 19.84 11.29 -4.05
CA SER A 242 18.66 11.26 -3.19
C SER A 242 19.01 11.51 -1.72
N ILE A 243 20.11 10.95 -1.24
CA ILE A 243 20.62 11.14 0.13
C ILE A 243 21.14 12.58 0.29
N ASP A 244 21.86 13.11 -0.69
CA ASP A 244 22.37 14.48 -0.64
C ASP A 244 21.24 15.50 -0.62
N MET A 245 20.16 15.29 -1.39
CA MET A 245 18.94 16.11 -1.31
C MET A 245 18.26 16.01 0.07
N ALA A 246 18.22 14.81 0.67
CA ALA A 246 17.71 14.65 2.03
C ALA A 246 18.58 15.40 3.05
N LYS A 247 19.91 15.36 2.91
CA LYS A 247 20.85 16.11 3.77
C LYS A 247 20.67 17.62 3.68
N LEU A 248 20.30 18.17 2.52
CA LEU A 248 19.98 19.60 2.38
C LEU A 248 18.75 20.01 3.21
N VAL A 249 17.79 19.11 3.37
CA VAL A 249 16.52 19.39 4.08
C VAL A 249 16.61 19.09 5.57
N PHE A 250 17.20 17.96 5.95
CA PHE A 250 17.23 17.49 7.33
C PHE A 250 18.51 17.87 8.08
N GLY A 251 19.56 18.25 7.36
CA GLY A 251 20.89 18.48 7.90
C GLY A 251 21.73 17.20 7.99
N ASN A 252 23.03 17.37 7.78
CA ASN A 252 23.97 16.25 7.63
C ASN A 252 24.04 15.36 8.87
N SER A 253 24.18 15.97 10.06
CA SER A 253 24.27 15.23 11.33
C SER A 253 22.98 14.45 11.63
N PHE A 254 21.82 15.06 11.35
CA PHE A 254 20.55 14.40 11.59
C PHE A 254 20.37 13.15 10.71
N VAL A 255 20.73 13.23 9.41
CA VAL A 255 20.64 12.11 8.47
C VAL A 255 21.61 10.97 8.85
N GLN A 256 22.79 11.27 9.38
CA GLN A 256 23.74 10.24 9.83
C GLN A 256 23.23 9.44 11.03
N GLU A 257 22.45 10.06 11.91
CA GLU A 257 21.94 9.45 13.13
C GLU A 257 20.55 8.85 12.96
N ASN A 258 19.75 9.38 12.01
CA ASN A 258 18.35 9.06 11.86
C ASN A 258 17.99 8.67 10.41
N ALA A 259 17.14 7.66 10.25
CA ALA A 259 16.58 7.34 8.94
C ALA A 259 15.49 8.35 8.56
N VAL A 260 15.65 8.98 7.39
CA VAL A 260 14.73 9.98 6.83
C VAL A 260 14.24 9.59 5.44
N ILE A 261 14.95 8.67 4.79
CA ILE A 261 14.68 8.21 3.42
C ILE A 261 14.80 6.68 3.36
N GLN A 262 14.05 6.08 2.46
CA GLN A 262 14.01 4.62 2.28
C GLN A 262 14.45 4.22 0.87
N ALA A 263 15.26 3.17 0.77
CA ALA A 263 15.57 2.49 -0.49
C ALA A 263 14.65 1.31 -0.72
N ASN A 264 14.22 1.09 -1.96
CA ASN A 264 13.62 -0.17 -2.39
C ASN A 264 14.64 -1.00 -3.18
N ILE A 265 15.19 -2.00 -2.57
CA ILE A 265 16.17 -2.89 -3.19
C ILE A 265 15.46 -4.13 -3.72
N ASN A 266 15.22 -4.14 -5.02
CA ASN A 266 14.69 -5.32 -5.71
C ASN A 266 15.80 -6.36 -5.90
N VAL A 267 15.43 -7.62 -5.73
CA VAL A 267 16.30 -8.75 -6.08
C VAL A 267 16.03 -9.13 -7.53
N ASN A 268 17.07 -9.40 -8.29
CA ASN A 268 16.95 -9.94 -9.65
C ASN A 268 16.69 -11.44 -9.56
N SER A 269 15.50 -11.79 -9.08
CA SER A 269 15.11 -13.18 -8.92
C SER A 269 15.13 -13.96 -10.24
N PRO A 270 15.64 -15.17 -10.28
CA PRO A 270 16.05 -15.99 -9.13
C PRO A 270 17.51 -15.77 -8.71
N LEU A 271 17.72 -15.51 -7.40
CA LEU A 271 19.01 -15.65 -6.69
C LEU A 271 20.14 -14.76 -7.22
N ILE A 272 19.84 -13.53 -7.69
CA ILE A 272 20.85 -12.59 -8.21
C ILE A 272 20.64 -11.21 -7.60
N TYR A 273 21.74 -10.59 -7.20
CA TYR A 273 21.87 -9.15 -6.98
C TYR A 273 22.79 -8.57 -8.05
N ASP A 274 22.31 -7.63 -8.85
CA ASP A 274 23.16 -6.88 -9.78
C ASP A 274 23.96 -5.79 -9.04
N ASP A 275 24.96 -5.22 -9.72
CA ASP A 275 25.81 -4.17 -9.19
C ASP A 275 25.03 -2.88 -8.89
N THR A 276 23.98 -2.59 -9.64
CA THR A 276 23.12 -1.42 -9.45
C THR A 276 22.38 -1.48 -8.10
N MET A 277 21.66 -2.57 -7.85
CA MET A 277 20.87 -2.74 -6.64
C MET A 277 21.75 -2.93 -5.41
N SER A 278 22.83 -3.72 -5.53
CA SER A 278 23.78 -3.92 -4.42
C SER A 278 24.57 -2.65 -4.09
N ALA A 279 24.96 -1.84 -5.06
CA ALA A 279 25.60 -0.54 -4.82
C ALA A 279 24.63 0.45 -4.14
N ALA A 280 23.39 0.55 -4.61
CA ALA A 280 22.37 1.38 -3.97
C ALA A 280 22.14 0.94 -2.52
N LEU A 281 21.97 -0.36 -2.26
CA LEU A 281 21.86 -0.93 -0.90
C LEU A 281 23.02 -0.45 0.00
N ARG A 282 24.26 -0.62 -0.48
CA ARG A 282 25.45 -0.23 0.29
C ARG A 282 25.52 1.27 0.58
N ILE A 283 25.10 2.12 -0.37
CA ILE A 283 25.07 3.58 -0.19
C ILE A 283 24.06 3.95 0.90
N TYR A 284 22.83 3.47 0.83
CA TYR A 284 21.82 3.74 1.83
C TYR A 284 22.21 3.19 3.21
N ALA A 285 22.74 1.98 3.26
CA ALA A 285 23.18 1.37 4.52
C ALA A 285 24.34 2.14 5.16
N ALA A 286 25.34 2.56 4.39
CA ALA A 286 26.47 3.34 4.89
C ALA A 286 26.04 4.66 5.52
N GLU A 287 25.01 5.29 4.98
CA GLU A 287 24.43 6.54 5.46
C GLU A 287 23.32 6.34 6.53
N ASN A 288 23.18 5.13 7.07
CA ASN A 288 22.17 4.79 8.08
C ASN A 288 20.72 4.98 7.62
N GLN A 289 20.46 4.88 6.33
CA GLN A 289 19.13 5.06 5.79
C GLN A 289 18.40 3.71 5.62
N CYS A 290 17.07 3.75 5.65
CA CYS A 290 16.27 2.53 5.63
C CYS A 290 16.44 1.75 4.32
N VAL A 291 16.76 0.47 4.43
CA VAL A 291 16.87 -0.47 3.31
C VAL A 291 15.69 -1.44 3.33
N ALA A 292 14.78 -1.33 2.35
CA ALA A 292 13.74 -2.32 2.13
C ALA A 292 14.23 -3.36 1.10
N VAL A 293 14.50 -4.57 1.57
CA VAL A 293 14.85 -5.69 0.70
C VAL A 293 13.58 -6.34 0.21
N SER A 294 13.41 -6.40 -1.11
CA SER A 294 12.13 -6.70 -1.76
C SER A 294 12.28 -7.73 -2.89
N PRO A 295 12.45 -9.02 -2.60
CA PRO A 295 12.31 -10.05 -3.63
C PRO A 295 10.90 -10.00 -4.23
N ALA A 296 10.81 -10.06 -5.56
CA ALA A 296 9.57 -10.14 -6.31
C ALA A 296 9.59 -11.42 -7.14
N ILE A 297 8.93 -12.48 -6.64
CA ILE A 297 9.00 -13.79 -7.27
C ILE A 297 7.64 -14.19 -7.84
N PHE A 298 7.62 -14.43 -9.15
CA PHE A 298 6.45 -14.94 -9.85
C PHE A 298 6.63 -16.45 -10.04
N GLY A 299 5.80 -17.21 -9.33
CA GLY A 299 5.87 -18.68 -9.35
C GLY A 299 5.68 -19.23 -10.77
N GLY A 300 6.60 -20.10 -11.19
CA GLY A 300 6.66 -20.67 -12.52
C GLY A 300 7.56 -19.91 -13.51
N ALA A 301 7.99 -18.68 -13.18
CA ALA A 301 8.92 -17.89 -14.01
C ALA A 301 10.23 -17.56 -13.28
N MET A 302 10.13 -16.97 -12.08
CA MET A 302 11.29 -16.51 -11.30
C MET A 302 11.61 -17.46 -10.13
N GLY A 303 10.80 -18.47 -9.94
CA GLY A 303 10.96 -19.53 -8.95
C GLY A 303 10.10 -20.73 -9.34
N PRO A 304 10.17 -21.83 -8.58
CA PRO A 304 9.31 -22.98 -8.81
C PRO A 304 7.82 -22.58 -8.75
N VAL A 305 6.94 -23.36 -9.40
CA VAL A 305 5.50 -23.05 -9.42
C VAL A 305 4.82 -23.28 -8.06
N SER A 306 5.43 -24.07 -7.18
CA SER A 306 4.85 -24.40 -5.87
C SER A 306 5.04 -23.27 -4.86
N GLN A 307 3.98 -22.94 -4.11
CA GLN A 307 4.00 -21.89 -3.10
C GLN A 307 5.09 -22.06 -2.03
N PRO A 308 5.27 -23.24 -1.40
CA PRO A 308 6.33 -23.41 -0.40
C PRO A 308 7.72 -23.12 -0.94
N ALA A 309 8.02 -23.51 -2.18
CA ALA A 309 9.33 -23.27 -2.78
C ALA A 309 9.57 -21.76 -3.05
N VAL A 310 8.55 -21.06 -3.56
CA VAL A 310 8.63 -19.59 -3.77
C VAL A 310 8.83 -18.87 -2.44
N ILE A 311 8.12 -19.24 -1.39
CA ILE A 311 8.24 -18.64 -0.05
C ILE A 311 9.65 -18.87 0.52
N ALA A 312 10.18 -20.10 0.43
CA ALA A 312 11.52 -20.42 0.90
C ALA A 312 12.60 -19.66 0.10
N GLN A 313 12.46 -19.56 -1.22
CA GLN A 313 13.37 -18.78 -2.06
C GLN A 313 13.31 -17.28 -1.71
N THR A 314 12.13 -16.72 -1.49
CA THR A 314 11.96 -15.31 -1.07
C THR A 314 12.66 -15.04 0.26
N LEU A 315 12.52 -15.96 1.22
CA LEU A 315 13.23 -15.85 2.50
C LEU A 315 14.75 -15.91 2.31
N ALA A 316 15.24 -16.85 1.47
CA ALA A 316 16.66 -16.99 1.17
C ALA A 316 17.25 -15.72 0.53
N GLU A 317 16.63 -15.24 -0.55
CA GLU A 317 17.06 -14.00 -1.23
C GLU A 317 17.01 -12.80 -0.29
N GLY A 318 15.93 -12.67 0.49
CA GLY A 318 15.75 -11.58 1.43
C GLY A 318 16.78 -11.56 2.54
N MET A 319 17.08 -12.71 3.17
CA MET A 319 18.11 -12.80 4.21
C MET A 319 19.47 -12.33 3.73
N VAL A 320 19.86 -12.64 2.50
CA VAL A 320 21.18 -12.23 1.96
C VAL A 320 21.27 -10.72 1.77
N GLY A 321 20.19 -10.06 1.31
CA GLY A 321 20.16 -8.60 1.23
C GLY A 321 20.22 -7.92 2.60
N ILE A 322 19.49 -8.47 3.59
CA ILE A 322 19.57 -7.98 4.97
C ILE A 322 20.98 -8.19 5.53
N ALA A 323 21.58 -9.37 5.33
CA ALA A 323 22.93 -9.67 5.76
C ALA A 323 23.94 -8.66 5.17
N LEU A 324 23.85 -8.36 3.87
CA LEU A 324 24.71 -7.34 3.26
C LEU A 324 24.50 -5.97 3.90
N THR A 325 23.26 -5.58 4.16
CA THR A 325 22.94 -4.31 4.83
C THR A 325 23.63 -4.23 6.19
N GLN A 326 23.56 -5.28 7.00
CA GLN A 326 24.18 -5.34 8.32
C GLN A 326 25.73 -5.44 8.27
N LEU A 327 26.29 -6.06 7.24
CA LEU A 327 27.73 -6.10 7.01
C LEU A 327 28.31 -4.73 6.59
N VAL A 328 27.52 -3.92 5.91
CA VAL A 328 27.90 -2.53 5.58
C VAL A 328 27.82 -1.66 6.82
N ARG A 329 26.74 -1.77 7.58
CA ARG A 329 26.53 -1.03 8.83
C ARG A 329 25.67 -1.83 9.78
N GLU A 330 26.24 -2.29 10.87
CA GLU A 330 25.55 -2.96 11.96
C GLU A 330 24.47 -2.05 12.56
N GLY A 331 23.27 -2.59 12.79
CA GLY A 331 22.12 -1.83 13.31
C GLY A 331 21.44 -0.93 12.29
N CYS A 332 21.83 -0.96 11.01
CA CYS A 332 21.16 -0.18 9.98
C CYS A 332 19.67 -0.54 9.88
N PRO A 333 18.75 0.46 9.88
CA PRO A 333 17.32 0.25 9.69
C PRO A 333 17.02 -0.54 8.42
N THR A 334 16.33 -1.66 8.56
CA THR A 334 15.99 -2.51 7.42
C THR A 334 14.63 -3.16 7.60
N ILE A 335 14.00 -3.49 6.49
CA ILE A 335 12.71 -4.15 6.43
C ILE A 335 12.75 -5.20 5.33
N LEU A 336 12.22 -6.39 5.63
CA LEU A 336 12.13 -7.47 4.67
C LEU A 336 10.69 -7.67 4.23
N GLY A 337 10.51 -7.79 2.95
CA GLY A 337 9.22 -8.13 2.41
C GLY A 337 9.32 -8.69 1.01
N SER A 338 8.16 -8.89 0.42
CA SER A 338 8.08 -9.43 -0.93
C SER A 338 6.90 -8.87 -1.68
N PHE A 339 6.94 -9.14 -2.95
CA PHE A 339 5.81 -8.97 -3.84
C PHE A 339 5.56 -10.32 -4.51
N HIS A 340 4.54 -11.03 -4.03
CA HIS A 340 4.15 -12.30 -4.59
C HIS A 340 3.02 -12.13 -5.60
N SER A 341 3.14 -12.83 -6.70
CA SER A 341 2.07 -13.00 -7.67
C SER A 341 2.13 -14.42 -8.23
N THR A 342 0.99 -14.85 -8.72
CA THR A 342 0.93 -16.02 -9.59
C THR A 342 0.85 -15.54 -11.03
N MET A 343 1.13 -16.46 -11.94
CA MET A 343 1.04 -16.19 -13.37
C MET A 343 -0.01 -17.10 -13.97
N ASN A 344 -0.86 -16.55 -14.78
CA ASN A 344 -1.70 -17.37 -15.65
C ASN A 344 -0.80 -18.04 -16.68
N LEU A 345 -0.49 -19.31 -16.47
CA LEU A 345 0.44 -20.07 -17.31
C LEU A 345 0.01 -20.20 -18.77
N LYS A 346 -1.25 -19.91 -19.10
CA LYS A 346 -1.75 -19.91 -20.48
C LYS A 346 -1.50 -18.60 -21.21
N SER A 347 -1.65 -17.46 -20.52
CA SER A 347 -1.52 -16.13 -21.11
C SER A 347 -0.19 -15.44 -20.79
N GLY A 348 0.55 -15.91 -19.78
CA GLY A 348 1.73 -15.23 -19.25
C GLY A 348 1.43 -13.98 -18.42
N ALA A 349 0.14 -13.62 -18.23
CA ALA A 349 -0.25 -12.46 -17.45
C ALA A 349 -0.12 -12.71 -15.95
N LEU A 350 0.35 -11.69 -15.22
CA LEU A 350 0.38 -11.72 -13.76
C LEU A 350 -1.04 -11.64 -13.20
N THR A 351 -1.31 -12.37 -12.12
CA THR A 351 -2.60 -12.39 -11.43
C THR A 351 -2.44 -11.86 -10.01
N PHE A 352 -3.29 -10.90 -9.63
CA PHE A 352 -3.29 -10.30 -8.30
C PHE A 352 -4.65 -10.53 -7.61
N GLY A 353 -4.69 -10.37 -6.29
CA GLY A 353 -5.89 -10.67 -5.50
C GLY A 353 -6.20 -12.16 -5.36
N THR A 354 -5.32 -13.05 -5.84
CA THR A 354 -5.52 -14.49 -5.81
C THR A 354 -5.20 -15.10 -4.44
N PRO A 355 -5.80 -16.25 -4.09
CA PRO A 355 -5.54 -16.92 -2.81
C PRO A 355 -4.07 -17.24 -2.60
N GLU A 356 -3.35 -17.65 -3.64
CA GLU A 356 -1.95 -18.06 -3.57
C GLU A 356 -1.05 -16.90 -3.16
N ALA A 357 -1.20 -15.74 -3.77
CA ALA A 357 -0.45 -14.53 -3.44
C ALA A 357 -0.73 -14.08 -2.00
N ASN A 358 -1.99 -14.17 -1.59
CA ASN A 358 -2.42 -13.80 -0.23
C ASN A 358 -1.84 -14.77 0.81
N MET A 359 -1.91 -16.09 0.57
CA MET A 359 -1.32 -17.10 1.45
C MET A 359 0.20 -16.96 1.55
N ALA A 360 0.89 -16.69 0.43
CA ALA A 360 2.34 -16.45 0.44
C ALA A 360 2.72 -15.22 1.27
N THR A 361 1.95 -14.13 1.17
CA THR A 361 2.13 -12.93 2.00
C THR A 361 1.99 -13.24 3.48
N MET A 362 0.97 -14.00 3.87
CA MET A 362 0.74 -14.38 5.27
C MET A 362 1.85 -15.29 5.81
N ALA A 363 2.24 -16.30 5.05
CA ALA A 363 3.31 -17.22 5.43
C ALA A 363 4.67 -16.51 5.56
N LEU A 364 5.02 -15.64 4.60
CA LEU A 364 6.26 -14.88 4.66
C LEU A 364 6.26 -13.91 5.85
N SER A 365 5.13 -13.29 6.17
CA SER A 365 5.03 -12.41 7.35
C SER A 365 5.40 -13.16 8.64
N GLN A 366 4.96 -14.41 8.81
CA GLN A 366 5.35 -15.25 9.94
C GLN A 366 6.87 -15.50 9.95
N LEU A 367 7.46 -15.87 8.80
CA LEU A 367 8.89 -16.17 8.68
C LEU A 367 9.76 -14.94 8.96
N VAL A 368 9.40 -13.78 8.43
CA VAL A 368 10.16 -12.53 8.63
C VAL A 368 10.11 -12.08 10.10
N LYS A 369 8.97 -12.25 10.78
CA LYS A 369 8.87 -11.98 12.23
C LYS A 369 9.75 -12.89 13.07
N ARG A 370 9.95 -14.14 12.66
CA ARG A 370 10.89 -15.06 13.31
C ARG A 370 12.35 -14.62 13.17
N LEU A 371 12.68 -13.83 12.14
CA LEU A 371 13.98 -13.16 12.02
C LEU A 371 14.11 -11.93 12.93
N GLY A 372 13.02 -11.48 13.58
CA GLY A 372 13.00 -10.26 14.37
C GLY A 372 13.05 -8.97 13.54
N ILE A 373 12.68 -9.01 12.28
CA ILE A 373 12.75 -7.89 11.33
C ILE A 373 11.35 -7.36 11.03
N PRO A 374 11.14 -6.04 10.87
CA PRO A 374 9.87 -5.50 10.42
C PRO A 374 9.43 -6.08 9.07
N VAL A 375 8.13 -6.30 8.91
CA VAL A 375 7.53 -6.92 7.73
C VAL A 375 7.01 -5.88 6.76
N ARG A 376 7.49 -5.94 5.50
CA ARG A 376 6.90 -5.21 4.38
C ARG A 376 6.03 -6.15 3.55
N SER A 377 4.83 -5.73 3.19
CA SER A 377 4.02 -6.42 2.20
C SER A 377 3.82 -5.59 0.93
N GLY A 378 4.01 -6.22 -0.23
CA GLY A 378 3.63 -5.65 -1.52
C GLY A 378 2.17 -5.92 -1.90
N GLY A 379 1.45 -6.70 -1.09
CA GLY A 379 0.08 -7.11 -1.30
C GLY A 379 -0.97 -6.14 -0.73
N GLY A 380 -0.81 -4.82 -0.91
CA GLY A 380 -1.82 -3.83 -0.53
C GLY A 380 -3.09 -3.97 -1.35
N GLN A 381 -3.57 -2.92 -1.95
CA GLN A 381 -4.78 -2.93 -2.78
C GLN A 381 -4.44 -3.22 -4.26
N VAL A 382 -3.82 -4.37 -4.49
CA VAL A 382 -3.37 -4.81 -5.81
C VAL A 382 -4.49 -5.53 -6.58
N THR A 383 -4.54 -5.31 -7.88
CA THR A 383 -5.53 -5.92 -8.77
C THR A 383 -4.99 -6.09 -10.19
N SER A 384 -5.52 -7.07 -10.91
CA SER A 384 -5.32 -7.25 -12.36
C SER A 384 -6.37 -6.52 -13.19
N SER A 385 -7.39 -5.91 -12.59
CA SER A 385 -8.43 -5.18 -13.31
C SER A 385 -7.88 -3.97 -14.06
N ASN A 386 -8.43 -3.71 -15.24
CA ASN A 386 -8.12 -2.56 -16.08
C ASN A 386 -8.95 -1.30 -15.75
N ALA A 387 -9.91 -1.43 -14.83
CA ALA A 387 -10.80 -0.35 -14.44
C ALA A 387 -11.03 -0.32 -12.92
N ALA A 388 -11.47 0.83 -12.41
CA ALA A 388 -11.86 0.99 -11.01
C ALA A 388 -13.29 0.44 -10.80
N ASP A 389 -13.45 -0.87 -10.86
CA ASP A 389 -14.73 -1.60 -10.88
C ASP A 389 -14.86 -2.63 -9.74
N GLY A 390 -15.86 -3.49 -9.83
CA GLY A 390 -16.12 -4.54 -8.86
C GLY A 390 -14.98 -5.55 -8.73
N GLN A 391 -14.32 -5.94 -9.85
CA GLN A 391 -13.15 -6.82 -9.82
C GLN A 391 -11.99 -6.13 -9.09
N ALA A 392 -11.71 -4.87 -9.42
CA ALA A 392 -10.64 -4.13 -8.78
C ALA A 392 -10.79 -4.08 -7.26
N MET A 393 -12.01 -3.84 -6.77
CA MET A 393 -12.27 -3.78 -5.32
C MET A 393 -12.29 -5.16 -4.66
N GLN A 394 -12.74 -6.22 -5.34
CA GLN A 394 -12.67 -7.60 -4.85
C GLN A 394 -11.23 -8.05 -4.66
N ASP A 395 -10.38 -7.89 -5.68
CA ASP A 395 -8.96 -8.24 -5.64
C ASP A 395 -8.26 -7.46 -4.53
N SER A 396 -8.49 -6.15 -4.46
CA SER A 396 -7.91 -5.23 -3.48
C SER A 396 -8.33 -5.56 -2.05
N THR A 397 -9.61 -5.84 -1.83
CA THR A 397 -10.11 -6.20 -0.49
C THR A 397 -9.50 -7.50 -0.02
N SER A 398 -9.42 -8.51 -0.89
CA SER A 398 -8.83 -9.81 -0.57
C SER A 398 -7.35 -9.69 -0.19
N SER A 399 -6.55 -8.98 -0.99
CA SER A 399 -5.11 -8.83 -0.75
C SER A 399 -4.81 -7.94 0.45
N MET A 400 -5.50 -6.80 0.57
CA MET A 400 -5.29 -5.87 1.67
C MET A 400 -5.68 -6.49 3.01
N TRP A 401 -6.80 -7.22 3.07
CA TRP A 401 -7.24 -7.90 4.28
C TRP A 401 -6.21 -8.95 4.74
N ALA A 402 -5.76 -9.83 3.82
CA ALA A 402 -4.72 -10.82 4.12
C ALA A 402 -3.44 -10.16 4.66
N THR A 403 -3.00 -9.07 4.03
CA THR A 403 -1.84 -8.28 4.46
C THR A 403 -2.02 -7.67 5.85
N MET A 404 -3.17 -7.07 6.12
CA MET A 404 -3.43 -6.40 7.39
C MET A 404 -3.47 -7.39 8.57
N ILE A 405 -4.10 -8.55 8.41
CA ILE A 405 -4.16 -9.55 9.48
C ILE A 405 -2.88 -10.37 9.65
N SER A 406 -2.02 -10.44 8.63
CA SER A 406 -0.72 -11.14 8.72
C SER A 406 0.29 -10.45 9.62
N GLY A 407 0.02 -9.18 9.98
CA GLY A 407 0.92 -8.41 10.82
C GLY A 407 1.98 -7.61 10.06
N ALA A 408 1.77 -7.30 8.78
CA ALA A 408 2.67 -6.42 8.04
C ALA A 408 2.79 -5.04 8.71
N ASN A 409 4.01 -4.51 8.78
CA ASN A 409 4.32 -3.21 9.36
C ASN A 409 4.31 -2.10 8.32
N GLN A 410 4.67 -2.40 7.08
CA GLN A 410 4.60 -1.45 5.96
C GLN A 410 3.87 -2.11 4.79
N VAL A 411 2.78 -1.48 4.35
CA VAL A 411 1.93 -1.98 3.28
C VAL A 411 2.05 -1.08 2.07
N TRP A 412 2.65 -1.63 1.01
CA TRP A 412 2.80 -0.95 -0.26
C TRP A 412 1.57 -1.14 -1.14
N HIS A 413 1.43 -0.29 -2.13
CA HIS A 413 0.31 -0.32 -3.06
C HIS A 413 -1.06 -0.20 -2.38
N SER A 414 -1.12 0.60 -1.29
CA SER A 414 -2.37 0.80 -0.56
C SER A 414 -3.35 1.75 -1.26
N ALA A 415 -2.97 2.40 -2.37
CA ALA A 415 -3.88 3.23 -3.15
C ALA A 415 -3.44 3.37 -4.62
N GLY A 416 -4.40 3.30 -5.54
CA GLY A 416 -4.29 3.71 -6.94
C GLY A 416 -3.87 2.63 -7.94
N TRP A 417 -3.58 1.41 -7.51
CA TRP A 417 -3.06 0.33 -8.35
C TRP A 417 -4.11 -0.28 -9.30
N LEU A 418 -3.83 -0.35 -10.60
CA LEU A 418 -4.59 -1.06 -11.64
C LEU A 418 -3.66 -1.80 -12.62
N GLU A 419 -4.22 -2.65 -13.46
CA GLU A 419 -3.54 -3.36 -14.57
C GLU A 419 -2.30 -4.13 -14.12
N GLY A 420 -2.35 -4.78 -12.96
CA GLY A 420 -1.17 -5.49 -12.44
C GLY A 420 0.04 -4.58 -12.14
N GLY A 421 -0.19 -3.29 -11.88
CA GLY A 421 0.82 -2.30 -11.57
C GLY A 421 1.26 -1.41 -12.72
N LEU A 422 0.71 -1.64 -13.90
CA LEU A 422 1.05 -0.80 -15.05
C LEU A 422 0.41 0.58 -15.00
N THR A 423 -0.69 0.74 -14.28
CA THR A 423 -1.45 1.99 -14.26
C THR A 423 -1.78 2.46 -12.83
N MET A 424 -1.55 3.75 -12.56
CA MET A 424 -2.11 4.47 -11.41
C MET A 424 -3.41 5.16 -11.82
N SER A 425 -4.50 4.89 -11.09
CA SER A 425 -5.81 5.51 -11.34
C SER A 425 -6.13 6.54 -10.27
N TYR A 426 -6.60 7.70 -10.69
CA TYR A 426 -7.07 8.75 -9.78
C TYR A 426 -8.33 8.32 -9.02
N GLU A 427 -9.30 7.68 -9.70
CA GLU A 427 -10.52 7.19 -9.06
C GLU A 427 -10.23 6.01 -8.12
N LYS A 428 -9.42 5.03 -8.59
CA LYS A 428 -9.03 3.90 -7.75
C LYS A 428 -8.28 4.36 -6.51
N PHE A 429 -7.47 5.41 -6.63
CA PHE A 429 -6.76 5.99 -5.49
C PHE A 429 -7.73 6.41 -4.38
N VAL A 430 -8.82 7.10 -4.73
CA VAL A 430 -9.84 7.54 -3.76
C VAL A 430 -10.64 6.37 -3.20
N LEU A 431 -11.03 5.40 -4.05
CA LEU A 431 -11.71 4.17 -3.60
C LEU A 431 -10.87 3.44 -2.55
N ASP A 432 -9.58 3.31 -2.83
CA ASP A 432 -8.63 2.65 -1.95
C ASP A 432 -8.39 3.41 -0.63
N LEU A 433 -8.37 4.75 -0.67
CA LEU A 433 -8.24 5.56 0.54
C LEU A 433 -9.39 5.33 1.51
N ASP A 434 -10.61 5.27 1.01
CA ASP A 434 -11.79 5.01 1.84
C ASP A 434 -11.71 3.60 2.47
N HIS A 435 -11.34 2.61 1.66
CA HIS A 435 -11.12 1.25 2.13
C HIS A 435 -9.97 1.16 3.16
N CYS A 436 -8.87 1.91 2.99
CA CYS A 436 -7.82 2.03 4.00
C CYS A 436 -8.37 2.50 5.34
N GLY A 437 -9.21 3.55 5.33
CA GLY A 437 -9.86 4.07 6.53
C GLY A 437 -10.72 3.04 7.23
N MET A 438 -11.53 2.29 6.48
CA MET A 438 -12.35 1.19 7.00
C MET A 438 -11.49 0.11 7.68
N LEU A 439 -10.43 -0.34 7.01
CA LEU A 439 -9.53 -1.37 7.54
C LEU A 439 -8.73 -0.89 8.75
N MET A 440 -8.26 0.35 8.74
CA MET A 440 -7.58 0.92 9.91
C MET A 440 -8.50 0.99 11.11
N GLN A 441 -9.79 1.31 10.93
CA GLN A 441 -10.78 1.24 11.99
C GLN A 441 -10.97 -0.20 12.51
N MET A 442 -10.98 -1.20 11.63
CA MET A 442 -11.05 -2.62 12.03
C MET A 442 -9.82 -3.05 12.84
N MET A 443 -8.63 -2.53 12.51
CA MET A 443 -7.41 -2.85 13.26
C MET A 443 -7.41 -2.33 14.70
N LYS A 444 -8.23 -1.33 15.03
CA LYS A 444 -8.46 -0.87 16.42
C LYS A 444 -9.13 -1.92 17.30
N GLY A 445 -9.85 -2.86 16.69
CA GLY A 445 -10.68 -3.81 17.42
C GLY A 445 -11.88 -3.17 18.11
N ILE A 446 -12.55 -3.95 18.95
CA ILE A 446 -13.70 -3.48 19.73
C ILE A 446 -13.21 -3.01 21.10
N GLN A 447 -13.54 -1.78 21.44
CA GLN A 447 -13.28 -1.24 22.78
C GLN A 447 -14.40 -1.69 23.73
N VAL A 448 -14.03 -2.42 24.80
CA VAL A 448 -14.98 -2.90 25.82
C VAL A 448 -14.66 -2.22 27.15
N ASN A 449 -15.52 -1.30 27.58
CA ASN A 449 -15.43 -0.58 28.83
C ASN A 449 -16.85 -0.17 29.32
N GLU A 450 -16.93 0.50 30.46
CA GLU A 450 -18.24 0.88 31.05
C GLU A 450 -19.05 1.78 30.11
N GLU A 451 -18.44 2.76 29.45
CA GLU A 451 -19.12 3.67 28.51
C GLU A 451 -19.64 2.89 27.30
N THR A 452 -18.81 2.03 26.68
CA THR A 452 -19.22 1.28 25.49
C THR A 452 -20.22 0.14 25.78
N LEU A 453 -20.29 -0.36 27.04
CA LEU A 453 -21.31 -1.31 27.48
C LEU A 453 -22.67 -0.64 27.70
N ALA A 454 -22.73 0.68 27.83
CA ALA A 454 -23.93 1.52 27.81
C ALA A 454 -25.06 1.03 28.74
N LYS A 455 -24.75 0.57 29.98
CA LYS A 455 -25.72 0.01 30.90
C LYS A 455 -26.90 0.95 31.20
N GLU A 456 -26.64 2.25 31.31
CA GLU A 456 -27.66 3.26 31.58
C GLU A 456 -28.74 3.30 30.48
N SER A 457 -28.37 3.10 29.22
CA SER A 457 -29.31 3.09 28.09
C SER A 457 -30.39 2.00 28.23
N TYR A 458 -30.06 0.87 28.89
CA TYR A 458 -31.03 -0.20 29.15
C TYR A 458 -32.03 0.14 30.24
N TYR A 459 -31.72 1.12 31.10
CA TYR A 459 -32.70 1.67 32.07
C TYR A 459 -33.57 2.75 31.41
N GLU A 460 -33.03 3.47 30.39
CA GLU A 460 -33.78 4.49 29.65
C GLU A 460 -34.75 3.86 28.64
N SER A 461 -34.44 2.66 28.13
CA SER A 461 -35.20 1.97 27.08
C SER A 461 -35.40 0.51 27.47
N GLY A 462 -36.67 0.11 27.63
CA GLY A 462 -37.07 -1.24 28.03
C GLY A 462 -37.19 -2.22 26.87
N PRO A 463 -37.59 -3.47 27.14
CA PRO A 463 -37.81 -4.48 26.10
C PRO A 463 -38.87 -4.04 25.09
N GLY A 464 -38.49 -4.08 23.79
CA GLY A 464 -39.37 -3.68 22.67
C GLY A 464 -39.35 -2.20 22.34
N GLU A 465 -38.65 -1.37 23.11
CA GLU A 465 -38.46 0.05 22.82
C GLU A 465 -37.20 0.29 22.00
N ASN A 466 -37.01 1.54 21.55
CA ASN A 466 -35.83 1.91 20.73
C ASN A 466 -34.82 2.75 21.52
N PHE A 467 -33.56 2.68 21.14
CA PHE A 467 -32.45 3.38 21.79
C PHE A 467 -32.09 4.72 21.14
N LEU A 468 -32.82 5.19 20.14
CA LEU A 468 -32.47 6.40 19.37
C LEU A 468 -32.44 7.67 20.22
N SER A 469 -33.29 7.72 21.26
CA SER A 469 -33.42 8.88 22.16
C SER A 469 -32.63 8.77 23.46
N THR A 470 -31.91 7.65 23.69
CA THR A 470 -31.14 7.48 24.93
C THR A 470 -29.97 8.46 24.97
N ALA A 471 -29.60 8.90 26.18
CA ALA A 471 -28.52 9.84 26.39
C ALA A 471 -27.18 9.36 25.79
N HIS A 472 -26.88 8.05 25.89
CA HIS A 472 -25.69 7.43 25.31
C HIS A 472 -25.71 7.54 23.77
N THR A 473 -26.82 7.20 23.10
CA THR A 473 -26.94 7.32 21.65
C THR A 473 -26.75 8.77 21.21
N LEU A 474 -27.37 9.73 21.87
CA LEU A 474 -27.27 11.13 21.53
C LEU A 474 -25.85 11.68 21.70
N ARG A 475 -25.10 11.25 22.73
CA ARG A 475 -23.69 11.65 22.94
C ARG A 475 -22.78 11.06 21.85
N ASN A 476 -23.02 9.80 21.45
CA ASN A 476 -22.13 9.05 20.58
C ASN A 476 -22.58 9.03 19.11
N PHE A 477 -23.72 9.61 18.77
CA PHE A 477 -24.34 9.54 17.43
C PHE A 477 -23.39 9.88 16.27
N ALA A 478 -22.55 10.90 16.45
CA ALA A 478 -21.62 11.35 15.41
C ALA A 478 -20.31 10.53 15.31
N THR A 479 -19.96 9.78 16.34
CA THR A 479 -18.64 9.14 16.49
C THR A 479 -18.67 7.62 16.63
N ALA A 480 -19.85 7.04 16.95
CA ALA A 480 -19.98 5.60 17.21
C ALA A 480 -19.62 4.72 16.01
N ASN A 481 -19.88 5.21 14.80
CA ASN A 481 -19.64 4.47 13.57
C ASN A 481 -18.64 5.20 12.68
N TYR A 482 -17.79 4.44 11.98
CA TYR A 482 -16.94 4.98 10.94
C TYR A 482 -17.78 5.67 9.86
N GLN A 483 -17.43 6.90 9.56
CA GLN A 483 -18.10 7.69 8.52
C GLN A 483 -17.26 7.64 7.25
N SER A 484 -17.66 6.79 6.31
CA SER A 484 -17.09 6.78 4.97
C SER A 484 -17.57 7.98 4.16
N SER A 485 -16.70 8.54 3.31
CA SER A 485 -17.02 9.68 2.44
C SER A 485 -17.44 9.25 1.02
N LEU A 486 -17.23 8.00 0.68
CA LEU A 486 -17.39 7.50 -0.69
C LEU A 486 -18.66 6.67 -0.91
N PRO A 487 -18.96 5.60 -0.10
CA PRO A 487 -20.17 4.80 -0.26
C PRO A 487 -21.45 5.64 -0.12
N ASP A 488 -22.39 5.38 -1.01
CA ASP A 488 -23.75 5.88 -0.88
C ASP A 488 -24.59 4.81 -0.17
N THR A 489 -25.12 5.16 0.98
CA THR A 489 -25.99 4.30 1.80
C THR A 489 -27.41 4.86 1.88
N GLY A 490 -27.72 5.87 1.06
CA GLY A 490 -29.05 6.47 0.96
C GLY A 490 -30.07 5.54 0.32
N PRO A 491 -31.39 5.84 0.49
CA PRO A 491 -32.45 5.17 -0.27
C PRO A 491 -32.25 5.36 -1.79
N TYR A 492 -32.74 4.39 -2.55
CA TYR A 492 -32.64 4.41 -4.02
C TYR A 492 -33.16 5.71 -4.64
N GLU A 493 -34.30 6.21 -4.16
CA GLU A 493 -34.92 7.45 -4.63
C GLU A 493 -33.96 8.65 -4.45
N THR A 494 -33.32 8.76 -3.28
CA THR A 494 -32.35 9.82 -3.00
C THR A 494 -31.11 9.70 -3.89
N TRP A 495 -30.60 8.48 -4.08
CA TRP A 495 -29.48 8.23 -5.00
C TRP A 495 -29.86 8.59 -6.45
N SER A 496 -31.05 8.22 -6.89
CA SER A 496 -31.57 8.56 -8.23
C SER A 496 -31.74 10.06 -8.43
N GLU A 497 -32.30 10.77 -7.44
CA GLU A 497 -32.44 12.25 -7.45
C GLU A 497 -31.09 12.96 -7.48
N ASN A 498 -30.05 12.37 -6.87
CA ASN A 498 -28.69 12.89 -6.88
C ASN A 498 -27.86 12.53 -8.13
N GLY A 499 -28.49 11.99 -9.16
CA GLY A 499 -27.87 11.73 -10.47
C GLY A 499 -27.34 10.32 -10.66
N SER A 500 -27.70 9.37 -9.82
CA SER A 500 -27.34 7.93 -9.94
C SER A 500 -25.85 7.65 -10.10
N LEU A 501 -25.01 8.45 -9.46
CA LEU A 501 -23.55 8.38 -9.61
C LEU A 501 -23.00 7.03 -9.12
N THR A 502 -22.16 6.40 -9.93
CA THR A 502 -21.33 5.26 -9.55
C THR A 502 -20.26 5.66 -8.54
N ALA A 503 -19.64 4.69 -7.87
CA ALA A 503 -18.55 4.97 -6.93
C ALA A 503 -17.34 5.64 -7.63
N ALA A 504 -17.02 5.24 -8.85
CA ALA A 504 -15.93 5.84 -9.63
C ALA A 504 -16.23 7.31 -10.00
N GLU A 505 -17.48 7.65 -10.38
CA GLU A 505 -17.87 9.03 -10.67
C GLU A 505 -17.84 9.91 -9.41
N ARG A 506 -18.25 9.39 -8.25
CA ARG A 506 -18.08 10.11 -6.97
C ARG A 506 -16.59 10.32 -6.64
N ALA A 507 -15.76 9.29 -6.83
CA ALA A 507 -14.31 9.37 -6.62
C ALA A 507 -13.66 10.41 -7.55
N ASN A 508 -14.15 10.55 -8.81
CA ASN A 508 -13.67 11.59 -9.74
C ASN A 508 -13.89 13.02 -9.19
N GLY A 509 -15.04 13.28 -8.58
CA GLY A 509 -15.30 14.56 -7.91
C GLY A 509 -14.40 14.78 -6.68
N ILE A 510 -14.17 13.71 -5.91
CA ILE A 510 -13.38 13.79 -4.67
C ILE A 510 -11.90 14.09 -4.96
N TRP A 511 -11.22 13.37 -5.88
CA TRP A 511 -9.81 13.64 -6.13
C TRP A 511 -9.55 15.04 -6.68
N LYS A 512 -10.46 15.58 -7.50
CA LYS A 512 -10.39 16.96 -7.98
C LYS A 512 -10.50 17.97 -6.82
N THR A 513 -11.41 17.69 -5.90
CA THR A 513 -11.56 18.50 -4.68
C THR A 513 -10.33 18.41 -3.77
N MET A 514 -9.74 17.21 -3.61
CA MET A 514 -8.50 17.05 -2.85
C MET A 514 -7.36 17.90 -3.43
N LEU A 515 -7.19 17.91 -4.75
CA LEU A 515 -6.17 18.74 -5.40
C LEU A 515 -6.47 20.23 -5.34
N ALA A 516 -7.74 20.64 -5.46
CA ALA A 516 -8.15 22.04 -5.35
C ALA A 516 -7.95 22.61 -3.94
N ASN A 517 -8.13 21.77 -2.91
CA ASN A 517 -7.98 22.14 -1.51
C ASN A 517 -6.59 21.82 -0.95
N TYR A 518 -5.65 21.40 -1.80
CA TYR A 518 -4.29 21.08 -1.35
C TYR A 518 -3.57 22.32 -0.86
N GLU A 519 -3.07 22.26 0.37
CA GLU A 519 -2.22 23.29 0.95
C GLU A 519 -0.77 22.80 0.99
N MET A 520 0.10 23.55 0.33
CA MET A 520 1.52 23.20 0.25
C MET A 520 2.20 23.40 1.61
N PRO A 521 2.87 22.35 2.15
CA PRO A 521 3.54 22.49 3.43
C PRO A 521 4.70 23.49 3.37
N HIS A 522 4.89 24.20 4.46
CA HIS A 522 5.98 25.17 4.59
C HIS A 522 7.34 24.50 4.42
N MET A 523 8.23 25.16 3.70
CA MET A 523 9.66 24.87 3.59
C MET A 523 10.40 26.19 3.63
N ASP A 524 11.52 26.24 4.33
CA ASP A 524 12.39 27.41 4.35
C ASP A 524 12.84 27.74 2.92
N GLU A 525 12.79 29.01 2.54
CA GLU A 525 13.09 29.46 1.17
C GLU A 525 14.53 29.16 0.79
N SER A 526 15.46 29.31 1.71
CA SER A 526 16.88 29.00 1.49
C SER A 526 17.12 27.51 1.24
N VAL A 527 16.33 26.61 1.86
CA VAL A 527 16.39 25.17 1.64
C VAL A 527 15.82 24.82 0.26
N ASP A 528 14.69 25.44 -0.14
CA ASP A 528 14.09 25.23 -1.45
C ASP A 528 15.02 25.69 -2.58
N GLU A 529 15.69 26.85 -2.42
CA GLU A 529 16.69 27.36 -3.34
C GLU A 529 17.90 26.42 -3.44
N ALA A 530 18.43 25.94 -2.30
CA ALA A 530 19.55 25.00 -2.27
C ALA A 530 19.22 23.68 -2.99
N LEU A 531 17.99 23.17 -2.85
CA LEU A 531 17.51 21.99 -3.58
C LEU A 531 17.48 22.25 -5.09
N LYS A 532 16.92 23.39 -5.52
CA LYS A 532 16.85 23.77 -6.96
C LYS A 532 18.22 23.96 -7.57
N ASP A 533 19.14 24.59 -6.86
CA ASP A 533 20.53 24.76 -7.30
C ASP A 533 21.27 23.42 -7.42
N PHE A 534 21.06 22.52 -6.45
CA PHE A 534 21.62 21.17 -6.52
C PHE A 534 21.08 20.43 -7.75
N MET A 535 19.77 20.43 -7.96
CA MET A 535 19.12 19.79 -9.11
C MET A 535 19.62 20.36 -10.44
N ALA A 536 19.73 21.69 -10.56
CA ALA A 536 20.20 22.35 -11.77
C ALA A 536 21.62 21.90 -12.13
N ARG A 537 22.56 21.98 -11.18
CA ARG A 537 23.96 21.52 -11.37
C ARG A 537 24.05 20.04 -11.74
N ARG A 538 23.25 19.18 -11.07
CA ARG A 538 23.24 17.75 -11.38
C ARG A 538 22.68 17.47 -12.78
N LYS A 539 21.59 18.13 -13.17
CA LYS A 539 20.98 17.99 -14.51
C LYS A 539 21.90 18.49 -15.61
N GLU A 540 22.65 19.58 -15.38
CA GLU A 540 23.62 20.10 -16.34
C GLU A 540 24.82 19.15 -16.54
N SER A 541 25.22 18.42 -15.49
CA SER A 541 26.34 17.47 -15.56
C SER A 541 26.04 16.17 -16.32
N MET A 542 24.82 15.94 -16.75
CA MET A 542 24.37 14.72 -17.41
C MET A 542 23.76 15.03 -18.77
N PRO A 543 24.07 14.27 -19.84
CA PRO A 543 23.35 14.35 -21.10
C PRO A 543 21.88 13.89 -20.90
N ASP A 544 20.98 14.26 -21.81
CA ASP A 544 19.61 13.78 -21.79
C ASP A 544 19.53 12.36 -22.35
N GLU A 545 19.00 11.44 -21.57
CA GLU A 545 18.71 10.05 -21.95
C GLU A 545 17.21 9.81 -21.83
N TRP A 546 16.58 9.39 -22.93
CA TRP A 546 15.13 9.20 -23.01
C TRP A 546 14.72 7.72 -22.96
N TYR A 547 15.68 6.78 -23.12
CA TYR A 547 15.47 5.32 -23.19
C TYR A 547 16.52 4.56 -22.39
#